data_8f2a00dc00b095f8f931c8be2ca336c8
#
_entry.id   8f2a00dc00b095f8f931c8be2ca336c8
#
_cell.length_a   1.000
_cell.length_b   1.000
_cell.length_c   1.000
_cell.angle_alpha   90.00
_cell.angle_beta   90.00
_cell.angle_gamma   90.00
#
_symmetry.space_group_name_H-M   'P 1'
#
loop_
_entity.id
_entity.type
_entity.pdbx_description
1 polymer ?
#
loop_
_entity_poly.entity_id
_entity_poly.type
_entity_poly.pdbx_seq_one_letter_code
_entity_poly.pdbx_strand_id
1 'polypeptide(L)'
;MARLHSLVFLGVLASVPAPSLAQSTQPTPSPTSEASSGSEWSIKPRGRIQVDVADINAPATVAGDNFGTEAEIRRAYLGVDGTLPGNLGFRVEADFAGEFADESVQFTDVYLTYKPTDELTLTLGQHKPFFGLEEQTSDLFTSMLERAAFTSAFGFERRIGLSGAYSRGDLLVQAGAFTVHTADLDADDDSYGFDGRVVFSPKLGVGELHIGGSAHLRELKGSDAGTVRYRARPFAHTTDTRLVDTGSIAANGERSFGAELAYIAGPFHATLEGHRITALRPGLPNSSFWGGYAEVGMLLTPGDKTGYRGGTYDRIRPADPVTEGGIGAVQVNARYDRLDLNDGAITGGLQQTLGLGVVWVPVDSLRFQANYGRLWISDAAIPAGTDRDYRVDTLGVRAQFDF
;
A
#
# COMPACT_ATOMS: atom_id res chain seq x y z
N MET A 1 -34.31 -11.33 -21.57
CA MET A 1 -33.54 -11.84 -22.74
C MET A 1 -32.09 -11.41 -22.50
N ALA A 2 -31.30 -12.32 -22.03
CA ALA A 2 -29.90 -12.06 -21.69
C ALA A 2 -29.06 -12.02 -22.98
N ARG A 3 -28.38 -10.91 -23.22
CA ARG A 3 -27.35 -10.84 -24.29
C ARG A 3 -25.99 -11.17 -23.68
N LEU A 4 -25.52 -12.35 -24.02
CA LEU A 4 -24.13 -12.77 -23.78
C LEU A 4 -23.24 -12.02 -24.77
N HIS A 5 -22.35 -11.14 -24.27
CA HIS A 5 -21.30 -10.54 -25.09
C HIS A 5 -20.04 -11.38 -24.93
N SER A 6 -19.66 -12.05 -26.02
CA SER A 6 -18.43 -12.84 -26.11
C SER A 6 -17.22 -11.90 -26.17
N LEU A 7 -16.35 -11.94 -25.14
CA LEU A 7 -15.02 -11.36 -25.21
C LEU A 7 -14.12 -12.25 -26.08
N VAL A 8 -13.72 -11.73 -27.22
CA VAL A 8 -12.70 -12.34 -28.09
C VAL A 8 -11.34 -11.79 -27.67
N PHE A 9 -10.52 -12.63 -27.07
CA PHE A 9 -9.10 -12.33 -26.88
C PHE A 9 -8.35 -12.54 -28.20
N LEU A 10 -7.90 -11.45 -28.82
CA LEU A 10 -7.02 -11.51 -30.00
C LEU A 10 -5.57 -11.55 -29.51
N GLY A 11 -4.96 -12.73 -29.52
CA GLY A 11 -3.52 -12.88 -29.26
C GLY A 11 -2.71 -12.41 -30.48
N VAL A 12 -1.94 -11.35 -30.33
CA VAL A 12 -0.91 -10.94 -31.31
C VAL A 12 0.43 -11.52 -30.84
N LEU A 13 0.84 -12.63 -31.45
CA LEU A 13 2.20 -13.16 -31.37
C LEU A 13 3.07 -12.40 -32.41
N ALA A 14 3.85 -11.45 -31.94
CA ALA A 14 4.92 -10.86 -32.75
C ALA A 14 6.22 -11.65 -32.51
N SER A 15 6.68 -12.37 -33.53
CA SER A 15 7.97 -13.05 -33.53
C SER A 15 9.09 -12.04 -33.78
N VAL A 16 9.96 -11.85 -32.77
CA VAL A 16 11.22 -11.11 -32.92
C VAL A 16 12.37 -12.13 -32.98
N PRO A 17 13.26 -12.10 -33.99
CA PRO A 17 14.40 -13.00 -34.05
C PRO A 17 15.47 -12.61 -33.03
N ALA A 18 15.94 -13.58 -32.26
CA ALA A 18 17.03 -13.43 -31.29
C ALA A 18 18.41 -13.39 -31.99
N PRO A 19 19.34 -12.52 -31.59
CA PRO A 19 20.73 -12.67 -31.94
C PRO A 19 21.41 -13.70 -31.02
N SER A 20 22.03 -14.70 -31.63
CA SER A 20 22.86 -15.67 -30.92
C SER A 20 24.15 -15.00 -30.43
N LEU A 21 24.41 -15.07 -29.13
CA LEU A 21 25.74 -14.79 -28.58
C LEU A 21 26.24 -15.99 -27.79
N ALA A 22 27.50 -16.29 -28.09
CA ALA A 22 28.23 -17.47 -27.70
C ALA A 22 28.41 -17.61 -26.17
N GLN A 23 28.38 -18.86 -25.73
CA GLN A 23 28.74 -19.33 -24.40
C GLN A 23 30.13 -18.89 -23.95
N SER A 24 30.26 -18.34 -22.76
CA SER A 24 31.44 -18.46 -21.92
C SER A 24 31.01 -18.88 -20.52
N THR A 25 31.34 -20.11 -20.18
CA THR A 25 31.18 -20.71 -18.86
C THR A 25 32.19 -20.09 -17.89
N GLN A 26 31.71 -19.30 -16.93
CA GLN A 26 32.41 -19.08 -15.66
C GLN A 26 31.41 -19.16 -14.50
N PRO A 27 31.80 -19.79 -13.38
CA PRO A 27 30.92 -19.92 -12.22
C PRO A 27 30.72 -18.56 -11.56
N THR A 28 29.45 -18.20 -11.37
CA THR A 28 29.05 -16.99 -10.67
C THR A 28 29.44 -17.10 -9.19
N PRO A 29 30.24 -16.21 -8.61
CA PRO A 29 30.40 -16.15 -7.18
C PRO A 29 29.12 -15.59 -6.54
N SER A 30 28.67 -16.27 -5.49
CA SER A 30 27.61 -15.74 -4.59
C SER A 30 27.98 -14.32 -4.15
N PRO A 31 27.02 -13.39 -4.04
CA PRO A 31 27.31 -12.08 -3.50
C PRO A 31 27.57 -12.20 -1.99
N THR A 32 28.81 -12.37 -1.63
CA THR A 32 29.30 -11.98 -0.31
C THR A 32 29.05 -10.49 -0.19
N SER A 33 28.28 -10.07 0.79
CA SER A 33 28.13 -8.67 1.15
C SER A 33 29.48 -8.16 1.68
N GLU A 34 30.35 -7.74 0.78
CA GLU A 34 31.43 -6.85 1.18
C GLU A 34 30.80 -5.49 1.49
N ALA A 35 30.91 -5.10 2.75
CA ALA A 35 30.73 -3.72 3.18
C ALA A 35 31.76 -2.86 2.44
N SER A 36 31.41 -2.34 1.26
CA SER A 36 32.20 -1.34 0.57
C SER A 36 32.20 -0.08 1.41
N SER A 37 33.34 0.25 2.00
CA SER A 37 33.60 1.55 2.62
C SER A 37 33.25 2.65 1.61
N GLY A 38 32.19 3.42 1.91
CA GLY A 38 31.49 4.34 1.02
C GLY A 38 32.35 5.45 0.43
N SER A 39 33.00 5.16 -0.68
CA SER A 39 33.79 6.15 -1.44
C SER A 39 33.24 6.42 -2.85
N GLU A 40 32.23 5.67 -3.32
CA GLU A 40 31.75 5.81 -4.70
C GLU A 40 30.29 6.27 -4.76
N TRP A 41 30.02 7.13 -5.73
CA TRP A 41 28.67 7.52 -6.12
C TRP A 41 28.00 6.38 -6.87
N SER A 42 26.75 6.08 -6.55
CA SER A 42 25.92 5.21 -7.38
C SER A 42 24.57 5.85 -7.64
N ILE A 43 24.04 5.67 -8.85
CA ILE A 43 22.70 6.09 -9.23
C ILE A 43 22.05 4.89 -9.91
N LYS A 44 20.88 4.49 -9.41
CA LYS A 44 20.09 3.40 -9.96
C LYS A 44 18.72 3.92 -10.38
N PRO A 45 18.32 3.77 -11.65
CA PRO A 45 16.96 4.05 -12.04
C PRO A 45 16.01 3.09 -11.34
N ARG A 46 14.81 3.56 -11.10
CA ARG A 46 13.70 2.76 -10.58
C ARG A 46 12.41 3.20 -11.24
N GLY A 47 11.50 2.28 -11.39
CA GLY A 47 10.21 2.60 -11.94
C GLY A 47 9.19 1.51 -11.68
N ARG A 48 7.90 1.88 -11.82
CA ARG A 48 6.78 0.94 -11.80
C ARG A 48 5.64 1.45 -12.64
N ILE A 49 4.95 0.53 -13.28
CA ILE A 49 3.68 0.78 -13.96
C ILE A 49 2.68 -0.24 -13.44
N GLN A 50 1.50 0.24 -13.05
CA GLN A 50 0.35 -0.59 -12.69
C GLN A 50 -0.84 -0.16 -13.53
N VAL A 51 -1.46 -1.11 -14.22
CA VAL A 51 -2.67 -0.93 -15.02
C VAL A 51 -3.76 -1.79 -14.43
N ASP A 52 -4.88 -1.17 -14.08
CA ASP A 52 -6.03 -1.81 -13.47
C ASP A 52 -7.23 -1.82 -14.42
N VAL A 53 -7.99 -2.88 -14.35
CA VAL A 53 -9.37 -2.95 -14.84
C VAL A 53 -10.23 -3.49 -13.71
N ALA A 54 -11.30 -2.78 -13.38
CA ALA A 54 -12.24 -3.24 -12.35
C ALA A 54 -13.68 -3.11 -12.83
N ASP A 55 -14.51 -4.03 -12.36
CA ASP A 55 -15.96 -4.00 -12.51
C ASP A 55 -16.61 -3.89 -11.13
N ILE A 56 -17.40 -2.83 -10.92
CA ILE A 56 -18.07 -2.56 -9.66
C ILE A 56 -19.58 -2.69 -9.88
N ASN A 57 -20.16 -3.71 -9.27
CA ASN A 57 -21.60 -3.98 -9.32
C ASN A 57 -22.27 -3.52 -8.03
N ALA A 58 -22.80 -2.29 -8.06
CA ALA A 58 -23.59 -1.69 -7.00
C ALA A 58 -25.08 -1.69 -7.37
N PRO A 59 -26.03 -1.56 -6.41
CA PRO A 59 -27.44 -1.37 -6.73
C PRO A 59 -27.64 -0.17 -7.66
N ALA A 60 -28.48 -0.31 -8.69
CA ALA A 60 -28.67 0.70 -9.73
C ALA A 60 -29.19 2.07 -9.22
N THR A 61 -29.68 2.11 -7.98
CA THR A 61 -30.17 3.33 -7.32
C THR A 61 -29.10 4.04 -6.48
N VAL A 62 -27.90 3.48 -6.34
CA VAL A 62 -26.76 4.15 -5.70
C VAL A 62 -26.25 5.23 -6.65
N ALA A 63 -26.24 6.48 -6.20
CA ALA A 63 -25.62 7.55 -6.95
C ALA A 63 -24.09 7.45 -6.84
N GLY A 64 -23.43 7.34 -7.97
CA GLY A 64 -21.97 7.24 -8.01
C GLY A 64 -21.46 7.25 -9.43
N ASP A 65 -20.18 7.60 -9.56
CA ASP A 65 -19.48 7.65 -10.84
C ASP A 65 -18.60 6.40 -11.01
N ASN A 66 -18.43 5.97 -12.25
CA ASN A 66 -17.56 4.87 -12.64
C ASN A 66 -17.88 3.53 -11.95
N PHE A 67 -19.19 3.22 -11.82
CA PHE A 67 -19.66 1.86 -11.58
C PHE A 67 -19.77 1.10 -12.91
N GLY A 68 -19.61 -0.23 -12.86
CA GLY A 68 -19.42 -1.07 -14.02
C GLY A 68 -17.94 -1.29 -14.31
N THR A 69 -17.60 -1.55 -15.56
CA THR A 69 -16.22 -1.88 -15.97
C THR A 69 -15.47 -0.64 -16.39
N GLU A 70 -14.42 -0.31 -15.63
CA GLU A 70 -13.53 0.82 -15.86
C GLU A 70 -12.07 0.37 -15.86
N ALA A 71 -11.20 1.14 -16.52
CA ALA A 71 -9.77 0.90 -16.59
C ALA A 71 -8.98 2.17 -16.28
N GLU A 72 -7.83 2.01 -15.61
CA GLU A 72 -6.95 3.13 -15.26
C GLU A 72 -5.48 2.74 -15.30
N ILE A 73 -4.61 3.73 -15.47
CA ILE A 73 -3.20 3.61 -15.07
C ILE A 73 -3.14 3.96 -13.59
N ARG A 74 -3.13 2.93 -12.75
CA ARG A 74 -3.18 3.10 -11.29
C ARG A 74 -1.94 3.79 -10.72
N ARG A 75 -0.75 3.51 -11.29
CA ARG A 75 0.54 4.12 -10.93
C ARG A 75 1.48 4.10 -12.12
N ALA A 76 2.22 5.18 -12.30
CA ALA A 76 3.30 5.30 -13.28
C ALA A 76 4.48 6.03 -12.62
N TYR A 77 5.20 5.33 -11.73
CA TYR A 77 6.32 5.91 -10.99
C TYR A 77 7.61 5.80 -11.75
N LEU A 78 8.37 6.89 -11.75
CA LEU A 78 9.73 6.94 -12.25
C LEU A 78 10.61 7.72 -11.26
N GLY A 79 11.81 7.22 -11.01
CA GLY A 79 12.70 7.85 -10.07
C GLY A 79 14.11 7.30 -10.10
N VAL A 80 14.89 7.74 -9.14
CA VAL A 80 16.27 7.31 -8.94
C VAL A 80 16.54 7.10 -7.44
N ASP A 81 17.26 6.02 -7.14
CA ASP A 81 17.93 5.80 -5.87
C ASP A 81 19.41 6.09 -6.04
N GLY A 82 20.03 6.75 -5.08
CA GLY A 82 21.46 6.99 -5.14
C GLY A 82 22.16 6.82 -3.80
N THR A 83 23.46 6.53 -3.87
CA THR A 83 24.37 6.56 -2.72
C THR A 83 25.48 7.57 -2.97
N LEU A 84 25.88 8.25 -1.90
CA LEU A 84 26.94 9.25 -1.88
C LEU A 84 27.98 8.85 -0.85
N PRO A 85 29.24 9.33 -0.97
CA PRO A 85 30.24 9.13 0.06
C PRO A 85 29.77 9.57 1.45
N GLY A 86 30.25 8.91 2.51
CA GLY A 86 29.90 9.27 3.88
C GLY A 86 28.59 8.67 4.39
N ASN A 87 28.19 7.51 3.88
CA ASN A 87 26.98 6.79 4.27
C ASN A 87 25.67 7.57 3.99
N LEU A 88 25.70 8.44 3.01
CA LEU A 88 24.58 9.21 2.55
C LEU A 88 23.86 8.47 1.42
N GLY A 89 22.56 8.61 1.34
CA GLY A 89 21.73 8.14 0.24
C GLY A 89 20.65 9.15 -0.09
N PHE A 90 20.01 8.96 -1.24
CA PHE A 90 18.85 9.77 -1.63
C PHE A 90 17.89 8.97 -2.48
N ARG A 91 16.64 9.43 -2.48
CA ARG A 91 15.61 9.02 -3.43
C ARG A 91 14.91 10.25 -3.98
N VAL A 92 14.66 10.22 -5.29
CA VAL A 92 13.73 11.15 -5.96
C VAL A 92 12.83 10.31 -6.83
N GLU A 93 11.53 10.36 -6.58
CA GLU A 93 10.52 9.58 -7.32
C GLU A 93 9.28 10.46 -7.52
N ALA A 94 8.67 10.35 -8.70
CA ALA A 94 7.43 11.02 -9.05
C ALA A 94 6.43 10.03 -9.65
N ASP A 95 5.14 10.30 -9.45
CA ASP A 95 4.02 9.62 -10.09
C ASP A 95 3.54 10.43 -11.29
N PHE A 96 3.46 9.79 -12.45
CA PHE A 96 3.01 10.34 -13.71
C PHE A 96 1.59 9.85 -14.08
N ALA A 97 0.97 9.02 -13.23
CA ALA A 97 -0.35 8.49 -13.50
C ALA A 97 -1.45 9.55 -13.33
N GLY A 98 -1.20 10.62 -12.61
CA GLY A 98 -2.14 11.70 -12.27
C GLY A 98 -3.61 11.26 -12.23
N GLU A 99 -4.40 11.60 -11.29
CA GLU A 99 -5.85 11.42 -11.46
C GLU A 99 -6.24 12.23 -12.70
N PHE A 100 -6.87 11.62 -13.69
CA PHE A 100 -7.16 12.15 -15.04
C PHE A 100 -7.77 13.56 -15.12
N ALA A 101 -8.08 14.18 -14.00
CA ALA A 101 -8.67 15.53 -13.91
C ALA A 101 -7.65 16.67 -13.74
N ASP A 102 -6.43 16.42 -13.25
CA ASP A 102 -5.51 17.51 -12.87
C ASP A 102 -4.13 17.45 -13.55
N GLU A 103 -3.83 16.44 -14.38
CA GLU A 103 -2.61 16.31 -15.21
C GLU A 103 -1.28 16.65 -14.51
N SER A 104 -1.22 16.69 -13.19
CA SER A 104 -0.02 17.10 -12.48
C SER A 104 0.83 15.91 -12.06
N VAL A 105 2.08 15.90 -12.49
CA VAL A 105 3.12 15.02 -11.95
C VAL A 105 3.30 15.32 -10.47
N GLN A 106 3.16 14.31 -9.61
CA GLN A 106 3.31 14.47 -8.17
C GLN A 106 4.59 13.79 -7.67
N PHE A 107 5.39 14.53 -6.91
CA PHE A 107 6.50 13.92 -6.20
C PHE A 107 5.99 12.98 -5.10
N THR A 108 6.46 11.75 -5.14
CA THR A 108 6.19 10.76 -4.10
C THR A 108 7.30 10.78 -3.03
N ASP A 109 8.38 10.08 -3.25
CA ASP A 109 9.51 10.00 -2.31
C ASP A 109 10.61 10.98 -2.75
N VAL A 110 10.89 12.01 -1.94
CA VAL A 110 11.99 12.97 -2.17
C VAL A 110 12.71 13.18 -0.86
N TYR A 111 13.78 12.43 -0.63
CA TYR A 111 14.47 12.46 0.65
C TYR A 111 15.96 12.15 0.55
N LEU A 112 16.68 12.54 1.58
CA LEU A 112 18.06 12.16 1.89
C LEU A 112 18.05 11.16 3.05
N THR A 113 18.98 10.20 3.02
CA THR A 113 19.25 9.32 4.16
C THR A 113 20.68 9.47 4.63
N TYR A 114 20.89 9.28 5.92
CA TYR A 114 22.20 9.18 6.53
C TYR A 114 22.25 7.97 7.46
N LYS A 115 23.28 7.14 7.31
CA LYS A 115 23.50 5.94 8.14
C LYS A 115 24.71 6.14 9.02
N PRO A 116 24.57 6.71 10.22
CA PRO A 116 25.70 6.89 11.14
C PRO A 116 26.25 5.53 11.65
N THR A 117 25.42 4.51 11.74
CA THR A 117 25.78 3.12 12.04
C THR A 117 25.01 2.16 11.13
N ASP A 118 25.36 0.87 11.16
CA ASP A 118 24.63 -0.15 10.38
C ASP A 118 23.19 -0.32 10.85
N GLU A 119 22.91 -0.04 12.13
CA GLU A 119 21.60 -0.19 12.74
C GLU A 119 20.70 1.05 12.60
N LEU A 120 21.29 2.26 12.48
CA LEU A 120 20.53 3.51 12.48
C LEU A 120 20.51 4.17 11.10
N THR A 121 19.32 4.44 10.61
CA THR A 121 19.09 5.26 9.42
C THR A 121 18.29 6.49 9.79
N LEU A 122 18.80 7.67 9.47
CA LEU A 122 18.08 8.94 9.54
C LEU A 122 17.58 9.32 8.15
N THR A 123 16.39 9.89 8.06
CA THR A 123 15.77 10.30 6.78
C THR A 123 15.24 11.72 6.92
N LEU A 124 15.59 12.58 5.95
CA LEU A 124 15.13 13.96 5.87
C LEU A 124 14.53 14.24 4.50
N GLY A 125 13.31 14.72 4.44
CA GLY A 125 12.58 15.06 3.22
C GLY A 125 11.19 14.44 3.20
N GLN A 126 10.58 14.38 2.01
CA GLN A 126 9.26 13.81 1.85
C GLN A 126 9.31 12.28 1.77
N HIS A 127 8.69 11.62 2.74
CA HIS A 127 8.57 10.16 2.79
C HIS A 127 7.32 9.75 3.59
N LYS A 128 7.02 8.45 3.61
CA LYS A 128 5.87 7.92 4.35
C LYS A 128 6.10 8.01 5.85
N PRO A 129 5.14 8.58 6.63
CA PRO A 129 5.05 8.40 8.07
C PRO A 129 4.87 6.94 8.46
N PHE A 130 5.11 6.60 9.73
CA PHE A 130 5.09 5.22 10.20
C PHE A 130 3.69 4.82 10.69
N PHE A 131 2.85 4.30 9.80
CA PHE A 131 1.48 3.91 10.13
C PHE A 131 1.41 2.45 10.60
N GLY A 132 1.44 1.46 9.71
CA GLY A 132 1.27 0.05 10.04
C GLY A 132 1.87 -0.87 9.01
N LEU A 133 1.73 -2.19 9.20
CA LEU A 133 2.34 -3.21 8.35
C LEU A 133 1.94 -3.07 6.88
N GLU A 134 0.63 -2.96 6.60
CA GLU A 134 0.15 -2.89 5.23
C GLU A 134 0.54 -1.57 4.55
N GLU A 135 0.46 -0.43 5.26
CA GLU A 135 0.86 0.86 4.68
C GLU A 135 2.37 0.95 4.45
N GLN A 136 3.19 0.39 5.36
CA GLN A 136 4.65 0.35 5.20
C GLN A 136 5.10 -0.67 4.15
N THR A 137 4.30 -1.69 3.87
CA THR A 137 4.54 -2.60 2.76
C THR A 137 4.39 -1.85 1.43
N SER A 138 5.37 -2.02 0.54
CA SER A 138 5.29 -1.46 -0.81
C SER A 138 4.05 -1.98 -1.54
N ASP A 139 3.39 -1.11 -2.28
CA ASP A 139 2.28 -1.46 -3.18
C ASP A 139 2.67 -2.46 -4.29
N LEU A 140 3.96 -2.65 -4.53
CA LEU A 140 4.50 -3.69 -5.39
C LEU A 140 4.28 -5.11 -4.82
N PHE A 141 4.05 -5.24 -3.50
CA PHE A 141 4.09 -6.54 -2.80
C PHE A 141 2.80 -6.85 -2.03
N THR A 142 1.78 -5.99 -2.12
CA THR A 142 0.48 -6.23 -1.49
C THR A 142 -0.21 -7.45 -2.09
N SER A 143 -0.89 -8.24 -1.26
CA SER A 143 -1.61 -9.46 -1.65
C SER A 143 -2.89 -9.18 -2.43
N MET A 144 -3.49 -8.00 -2.22
CA MET A 144 -4.69 -7.49 -2.88
C MET A 144 -4.37 -6.27 -3.74
N LEU A 145 -5.22 -5.94 -4.73
CA LEU A 145 -5.06 -4.75 -5.57
C LEU A 145 -5.06 -3.49 -4.73
N GLU A 146 -6.02 -3.39 -3.80
CA GLU A 146 -6.14 -2.26 -2.91
C GLU A 146 -5.91 -2.70 -1.46
N ARG A 147 -5.42 -1.76 -0.65
CA ARG A 147 -5.26 -1.96 0.79
C ARG A 147 -6.60 -2.10 1.49
N ALA A 148 -6.60 -2.60 2.70
CA ALA A 148 -7.77 -2.68 3.55
C ALA A 148 -8.44 -1.30 3.68
N ALA A 149 -9.77 -1.29 3.83
CA ALA A 149 -10.55 -0.06 3.83
C ALA A 149 -10.07 0.94 4.90
N PHE A 150 -9.65 0.46 6.09
CA PHE A 150 -9.15 1.32 7.14
C PHE A 150 -7.77 1.93 6.80
N THR A 151 -6.89 1.19 6.13
CA THR A 151 -5.60 1.71 5.68
C THR A 151 -5.81 2.85 4.69
N SER A 152 -6.78 2.70 3.77
CA SER A 152 -7.15 3.76 2.82
C SER A 152 -7.83 4.96 3.50
N ALA A 153 -8.63 4.72 4.56
CA ALA A 153 -9.37 5.78 5.26
C ALA A 153 -8.52 6.57 6.27
N PHE A 154 -7.59 5.90 6.97
CA PHE A 154 -6.79 6.47 8.06
C PHE A 154 -5.33 6.64 7.69
N GLY A 155 -4.88 6.02 6.58
CA GLY A 155 -3.50 6.05 6.12
C GLY A 155 -3.01 7.47 5.84
N PHE A 156 -1.71 7.64 5.99
CA PHE A 156 -1.09 8.93 5.82
C PHE A 156 -0.41 9.00 4.46
N GLU A 157 -0.67 10.07 3.77
CA GLU A 157 0.11 10.45 2.61
C GLU A 157 1.56 10.74 3.02
N ARG A 158 2.45 10.77 2.03
CA ARG A 158 3.82 11.20 2.24
C ARG A 158 3.87 12.62 2.77
N ARG A 159 4.80 12.90 3.67
CA ARG A 159 4.98 14.21 4.29
C ARG A 159 6.44 14.57 4.40
N ILE A 160 6.73 15.84 4.40
CA ILE A 160 8.08 16.35 4.70
C ILE A 160 8.34 16.11 6.18
N GLY A 161 9.47 15.50 6.49
CA GLY A 161 9.81 15.23 7.89
C GLY A 161 11.26 14.83 8.10
N LEU A 162 11.59 14.71 9.37
CA LEU A 162 12.83 14.11 9.87
C LEU A 162 12.46 12.86 10.66
N SER A 163 13.01 11.72 10.27
CA SER A 163 12.73 10.45 10.95
C SER A 163 13.99 9.64 11.17
N GLY A 164 13.88 8.67 12.09
CA GLY A 164 14.90 7.67 12.37
C GLY A 164 14.32 6.26 12.40
N ALA A 165 15.07 5.30 11.88
CA ALA A 165 14.78 3.88 11.96
C ALA A 165 16.00 3.16 12.56
N TYR A 166 15.81 2.53 13.71
CA TYR A 166 16.81 1.70 14.37
C TYR A 166 16.42 0.23 14.24
N SER A 167 17.31 -0.59 13.69
CA SER A 167 17.07 -2.01 13.47
C SER A 167 18.25 -2.83 14.00
N ARG A 168 17.99 -3.74 14.95
CA ARG A 168 19.00 -4.62 15.51
C ARG A 168 18.40 -5.97 15.89
N GLY A 169 18.94 -7.03 15.31
CA GLY A 169 18.37 -8.37 15.48
C GLY A 169 16.93 -8.42 15.02
N ASP A 170 16.03 -8.83 15.91
CA ASP A 170 14.60 -8.96 15.65
C ASP A 170 13.81 -7.68 15.95
N LEU A 171 14.48 -6.61 16.40
CA LEU A 171 13.83 -5.36 16.80
C LEU A 171 13.98 -4.26 15.74
N LEU A 172 12.87 -3.62 15.36
CA LEU A 172 12.81 -2.39 14.58
C LEU A 172 12.07 -1.33 15.40
N VAL A 173 12.67 -0.15 15.53
CA VAL A 173 12.05 1.03 16.14
C VAL A 173 12.12 2.18 15.15
N GLN A 174 11.00 2.79 14.85
CA GLN A 174 10.87 3.91 13.93
C GLN A 174 10.19 5.09 14.64
N ALA A 175 10.69 6.30 14.45
CA ALA A 175 10.07 7.52 14.96
C ALA A 175 10.40 8.72 14.06
N GLY A 176 9.47 9.66 13.96
CA GLY A 176 9.65 10.86 13.14
C GLY A 176 8.74 12.00 13.52
N ALA A 177 9.15 13.20 13.09
CA ALA A 177 8.36 14.41 13.11
C ALA A 177 8.14 14.86 11.67
N PHE A 178 6.89 15.19 11.34
CA PHE A 178 6.44 15.48 9.99
C PHE A 178 5.61 16.76 9.95
N THR A 179 5.62 17.43 8.80
CA THR A 179 4.72 18.56 8.47
C THR A 179 3.63 18.07 7.50
N VAL A 180 3.47 18.73 6.36
CA VAL A 180 2.50 18.41 5.30
C VAL A 180 3.19 17.80 4.08
N HIS A 181 2.42 17.42 3.08
CA HIS A 181 2.93 17.02 1.76
C HIS A 181 3.50 18.23 1.01
N THR A 182 4.49 18.04 0.13
CA THR A 182 5.08 19.13 -0.66
C THR A 182 4.07 19.84 -1.56
N ALA A 183 3.02 19.18 -2.02
CA ALA A 183 1.96 19.78 -2.81
C ALA A 183 1.04 20.70 -2.00
N ASP A 184 0.95 20.47 -0.69
CA ASP A 184 0.11 21.22 0.25
C ASP A 184 0.93 22.25 1.04
N LEU A 185 2.23 22.40 0.74
CA LEU A 185 3.11 23.31 1.44
C LEU A 185 2.72 24.77 1.14
N ASP A 186 2.07 25.38 2.10
CA ASP A 186 1.65 26.79 2.10
C ASP A 186 2.38 27.54 3.21
N ALA A 187 2.58 28.82 3.03
CA ALA A 187 3.20 29.69 4.04
C ALA A 187 2.36 29.79 5.33
N ASP A 188 1.07 29.52 5.23
CA ASP A 188 0.12 29.57 6.34
C ASP A 188 -0.19 28.20 6.95
N ASP A 189 0.41 27.09 6.45
CA ASP A 189 0.23 25.76 7.04
C ASP A 189 1.33 25.43 8.03
N ASP A 190 0.98 25.53 9.31
CA ASP A 190 1.82 25.19 10.46
C ASP A 190 1.49 23.80 11.05
N SER A 191 0.81 22.94 10.31
CA SER A 191 0.44 21.59 10.77
C SER A 191 1.69 20.71 10.96
N TYR A 192 1.69 19.92 12.03
CA TYR A 192 2.78 19.01 12.34
C TYR A 192 2.26 17.71 12.98
N GLY A 193 3.08 16.66 12.91
CA GLY A 193 2.78 15.37 13.52
C GLY A 193 4.01 14.64 14.01
N PHE A 194 3.76 13.67 14.87
CA PHE A 194 4.76 12.74 15.38
C PHE A 194 4.26 11.32 15.15
N ASP A 195 5.11 10.49 14.57
CA ASP A 195 4.82 9.10 14.25
C ASP A 195 5.85 8.18 14.90
N GLY A 196 5.39 7.05 15.40
CA GLY A 196 6.26 6.00 15.92
C GLY A 196 5.71 4.63 15.61
N ARG A 197 6.61 3.68 15.33
CA ARG A 197 6.28 2.27 15.12
C ARG A 197 7.38 1.40 15.73
N VAL A 198 6.97 0.33 16.40
CA VAL A 198 7.88 -0.68 16.94
C VAL A 198 7.44 -2.04 16.41
N VAL A 199 8.41 -2.82 15.92
CA VAL A 199 8.20 -4.19 15.45
C VAL A 199 9.21 -5.12 16.12
N PHE A 200 8.72 -6.25 16.59
CA PHE A 200 9.52 -7.37 17.05
C PHE A 200 9.21 -8.60 16.20
N SER A 201 10.22 -9.11 15.48
CA SER A 201 10.04 -10.18 14.48
C SER A 201 10.99 -11.36 14.70
N PRO A 202 10.81 -12.14 15.81
CA PRO A 202 11.65 -13.28 16.11
C PRO A 202 11.30 -14.49 15.24
N LYS A 203 12.29 -15.35 15.05
CA LYS A 203 12.04 -16.70 14.50
C LYS A 203 11.20 -17.52 15.46
N LEU A 204 10.12 -18.12 14.95
CA LEU A 204 9.22 -18.99 15.70
C LEU A 204 8.96 -20.28 14.92
N GLY A 205 9.54 -21.39 15.38
CA GLY A 205 9.48 -22.66 14.67
C GLY A 205 10.10 -22.56 13.27
N VAL A 206 9.32 -22.89 12.24
CA VAL A 206 9.76 -22.84 10.83
C VAL A 206 9.53 -21.48 10.17
N GLY A 207 8.94 -20.53 10.89
CA GLY A 207 8.56 -19.22 10.37
C GLY A 207 9.13 -18.06 11.15
N GLU A 208 8.62 -16.89 10.85
CA GLU A 208 8.92 -15.62 11.49
C GLU A 208 7.62 -15.02 12.03
N LEU A 209 7.63 -14.67 13.31
CA LEU A 209 6.52 -13.98 13.95
C LEU A 209 6.77 -12.47 13.82
N HIS A 210 5.74 -11.71 13.45
CA HIS A 210 5.75 -10.26 13.48
C HIS A 210 4.76 -9.79 14.53
N ILE A 211 5.21 -8.99 15.48
CA ILE A 211 4.39 -8.28 16.45
C ILE A 211 4.77 -6.81 16.36
N GLY A 212 3.82 -5.96 16.01
CA GLY A 212 4.05 -4.54 15.84
C GLY A 212 2.97 -3.68 16.47
N GLY A 213 3.32 -2.41 16.63
CA GLY A 213 2.37 -1.38 17.04
C GLY A 213 2.86 -0.01 16.64
N SER A 214 1.93 0.89 16.39
CA SER A 214 2.19 2.24 15.95
C SER A 214 1.33 3.26 16.68
N ALA A 215 1.83 4.49 16.74
CA ALA A 215 1.13 5.65 17.27
C ALA A 215 1.39 6.86 16.39
N HIS A 216 0.35 7.66 16.19
CA HIS A 216 0.41 8.90 15.44
C HIS A 216 -0.32 10.01 16.19
N LEU A 217 0.29 11.20 16.21
CA LEU A 217 -0.28 12.43 16.77
C LEU A 217 -0.14 13.52 15.72
N ARG A 218 -1.22 14.23 15.40
CA ARG A 218 -1.20 15.36 14.47
C ARG A 218 -1.94 16.54 15.06
N GLU A 219 -1.33 17.72 14.95
CA GLU A 219 -1.93 19.03 15.19
C GLU A 219 -2.19 19.71 13.85
N LEU A 220 -3.43 20.13 13.63
CA LEU A 220 -3.86 20.82 12.41
C LEU A 220 -3.86 22.32 12.67
N LYS A 221 -3.15 23.07 11.84
CA LYS A 221 -2.98 24.53 11.97
C LYS A 221 -2.96 25.18 10.59
N GLY A 222 -3.11 26.50 10.55
CA GLY A 222 -3.08 27.25 9.31
C GLY A 222 -4.20 26.86 8.36
N SER A 223 -3.89 26.61 7.10
CA SER A 223 -4.86 26.23 6.04
C SER A 223 -5.51 24.88 6.28
N ASP A 224 -4.83 23.93 6.94
CA ASP A 224 -5.37 22.63 7.34
C ASP A 224 -6.21 22.71 8.63
N ALA A 225 -6.23 23.87 9.33
CA ALA A 225 -6.98 24.01 10.55
C ALA A 225 -8.48 23.86 10.29
N GLY A 226 -9.07 22.98 11.03
CA GLY A 226 -10.51 22.93 11.18
C GLY A 226 -11.23 21.71 10.68
N THR A 227 -10.69 20.84 9.80
CA THR A 227 -11.43 19.66 9.36
C THR A 227 -10.55 18.44 9.09
N VAL A 228 -11.12 17.25 9.41
CA VAL A 228 -10.65 15.93 8.97
C VAL A 228 -11.80 15.20 8.28
N ARG A 229 -11.49 14.23 7.44
CA ARG A 229 -12.48 13.40 6.75
C ARG A 229 -11.93 11.99 6.54
N TYR A 230 -12.70 10.98 6.92
CA TYR A 230 -12.35 9.59 6.76
C TYR A 230 -13.32 8.92 5.80
N ARG A 231 -12.78 8.21 4.79
CA ARG A 231 -13.61 7.61 3.73
C ARG A 231 -12.84 6.49 3.01
N ALA A 232 -13.55 5.53 2.43
CA ALA A 232 -12.96 4.44 1.67
C ALA A 232 -13.69 4.18 0.35
N ARG A 233 -12.92 3.73 -0.66
CA ARG A 233 -13.43 3.21 -1.94
C ARG A 233 -13.98 1.79 -1.77
N PRO A 234 -14.86 1.34 -2.69
CA PRO A 234 -15.43 -0.01 -2.64
C PRO A 234 -14.47 -1.08 -3.21
N PHE A 235 -13.30 -1.27 -2.58
CA PHE A 235 -12.30 -2.29 -2.92
C PHE A 235 -11.73 -2.20 -4.36
N ALA A 236 -11.91 -1.07 -5.03
CA ALA A 236 -11.31 -0.73 -6.32
C ALA A 236 -11.01 0.77 -6.39
N HIS A 237 -9.97 1.15 -7.13
CA HIS A 237 -9.57 2.55 -7.26
C HIS A 237 -10.24 3.26 -8.46
N THR A 238 -10.74 2.51 -9.44
CA THR A 238 -11.34 3.02 -10.67
C THR A 238 -12.56 3.93 -10.47
N THR A 239 -13.07 4.07 -9.25
CA THR A 239 -14.15 4.99 -8.89
C THR A 239 -13.73 5.99 -7.84
N ASP A 240 -14.22 7.23 -7.93
CA ASP A 240 -14.10 8.24 -6.88
C ASP A 240 -15.25 8.20 -5.86
N THR A 241 -16.23 7.35 -6.10
CA THR A 241 -17.35 7.17 -5.18
C THR A 241 -16.89 6.54 -3.85
N ARG A 242 -17.35 7.12 -2.75
CA ARG A 242 -17.12 6.65 -1.38
C ARG A 242 -18.45 6.26 -0.75
N LEU A 243 -18.62 4.96 -0.53
CA LEU A 243 -19.88 4.43 0.05
C LEU A 243 -19.91 4.63 1.56
N VAL A 244 -18.73 4.70 2.18
CA VAL A 244 -18.53 5.06 3.59
C VAL A 244 -17.66 6.32 3.67
N ASP A 245 -18.18 7.34 4.39
CA ASP A 245 -17.58 8.67 4.43
C ASP A 245 -18.17 9.46 5.61
N THR A 246 -17.30 9.94 6.50
CA THR A 246 -17.73 10.76 7.66
C THR A 246 -18.24 12.15 7.26
N GLY A 247 -18.00 12.58 6.01
CA GLY A 247 -18.01 14.00 5.68
C GLY A 247 -16.89 14.75 6.43
N SER A 248 -16.87 16.07 6.28
CA SER A 248 -15.91 16.92 6.99
C SER A 248 -16.27 17.05 8.46
N ILE A 249 -15.34 16.70 9.34
CA ILE A 249 -15.46 16.78 10.80
C ILE A 249 -14.61 17.97 11.28
N ALA A 250 -15.21 18.91 12.00
CA ALA A 250 -14.45 19.98 12.65
C ALA A 250 -13.47 19.38 13.67
N ALA A 251 -12.18 19.55 13.45
CA ALA A 251 -11.11 19.02 14.30
C ALA A 251 -9.87 19.92 14.21
N ASN A 252 -9.09 19.95 15.29
CA ASN A 252 -7.81 20.65 15.37
C ASN A 252 -6.62 19.67 15.50
N GLY A 253 -6.87 18.38 15.35
CA GLY A 253 -5.84 17.34 15.39
C GLY A 253 -6.41 15.94 15.34
N GLU A 254 -5.51 14.96 15.30
CA GLU A 254 -5.81 13.54 15.23
C GLU A 254 -4.87 12.74 16.14
N ARG A 255 -5.37 11.62 16.65
CA ARG A 255 -4.56 10.59 17.32
C ARG A 255 -4.93 9.23 16.75
N SER A 256 -3.93 8.46 16.39
CA SER A 256 -4.14 7.09 15.90
C SER A 256 -3.24 6.11 16.66
N PHE A 257 -3.76 4.91 16.89
CA PHE A 257 -3.03 3.78 17.47
C PHE A 257 -3.33 2.53 16.67
N GLY A 258 -2.27 1.78 16.33
CA GLY A 258 -2.34 0.54 15.57
C GLY A 258 -1.67 -0.63 16.27
N ALA A 259 -2.14 -1.83 15.93
CA ALA A 259 -1.54 -3.09 16.34
C ALA A 259 -1.42 -4.03 15.15
N GLU A 260 -0.32 -4.75 15.07
CA GLU A 260 0.08 -5.62 13.97
C GLU A 260 0.49 -6.99 14.50
N LEU A 261 0.01 -8.05 13.87
CA LEU A 261 0.43 -9.43 14.13
C LEU A 261 0.49 -10.17 12.80
N ALA A 262 1.63 -10.80 12.50
CA ALA A 262 1.70 -11.70 11.36
C ALA A 262 2.58 -12.91 11.65
N TYR A 263 2.34 -13.99 10.94
CA TYR A 263 3.19 -15.17 10.93
C TYR A 263 3.47 -15.59 9.49
N ILE A 264 4.75 -15.68 9.16
CA ILE A 264 5.24 -15.99 7.81
C ILE A 264 6.05 -17.28 7.87
N ALA A 265 5.63 -18.32 7.15
CA ALA A 265 6.29 -19.64 7.20
C ALA A 265 6.36 -20.26 5.79
N GLY A 266 7.49 -20.07 5.13
CA GLY A 266 7.69 -20.57 3.77
C GLY A 266 6.65 -20.02 2.79
N PRO A 267 5.79 -20.87 2.19
CA PRO A 267 4.77 -20.41 1.26
C PRO A 267 3.55 -19.74 1.93
N PHE A 268 3.38 -19.88 3.24
CA PHE A 268 2.22 -19.43 4.01
C PHE A 268 2.46 -18.10 4.72
N HIS A 269 1.43 -17.25 4.77
CA HIS A 269 1.35 -16.15 5.70
C HIS A 269 -0.05 -15.98 6.28
N ALA A 270 -0.11 -15.41 7.48
CA ALA A 270 -1.33 -14.94 8.10
C ALA A 270 -1.07 -13.58 8.76
N THR A 271 -2.01 -12.65 8.66
CA THR A 271 -1.89 -11.27 9.16
C THR A 271 -3.16 -10.84 9.84
N LEU A 272 -3.00 -10.13 10.95
CA LEU A 272 -4.02 -9.35 11.63
C LEU A 272 -3.47 -7.93 11.82
N GLU A 273 -4.23 -6.93 11.42
CA GLU A 273 -3.87 -5.53 11.64
C GLU A 273 -5.11 -4.71 11.93
N GLY A 274 -5.01 -3.73 12.80
CA GLY A 274 -6.11 -2.86 13.11
C GLY A 274 -5.64 -1.54 13.70
N HIS A 275 -6.43 -0.50 13.44
CA HIS A 275 -6.20 0.88 13.89
C HIS A 275 -7.46 1.52 14.45
N ARG A 276 -7.24 2.40 15.41
CA ARG A 276 -8.23 3.35 15.89
C ARG A 276 -7.70 4.76 15.72
N ILE A 277 -8.50 5.62 15.08
CA ILE A 277 -8.22 7.05 14.93
C ILE A 277 -9.25 7.87 15.70
N THR A 278 -8.81 8.98 16.31
CA THR A 278 -9.66 9.90 17.06
C THR A 278 -9.45 11.31 16.52
N ALA A 279 -10.50 11.92 16.00
CA ALA A 279 -10.55 13.34 15.65
C ALA A 279 -10.70 14.17 16.92
N LEU A 280 -9.79 15.12 17.15
CA LEU A 280 -9.79 16.02 18.30
C LEU A 280 -10.63 17.26 17.97
N ARG A 281 -11.84 17.33 18.54
CA ARG A 281 -12.87 18.30 18.17
C ARG A 281 -12.92 19.45 19.18
N PRO A 282 -12.64 20.70 18.77
CA PRO A 282 -12.67 21.83 19.69
C PRO A 282 -14.11 22.11 20.17
N GLY A 283 -14.30 22.09 21.49
CA GLY A 283 -15.59 22.39 22.12
C GLY A 283 -16.69 21.31 21.95
N LEU A 284 -16.36 20.16 21.37
CA LEU A 284 -17.25 19.03 21.16
C LEU A 284 -16.60 17.74 21.69
N PRO A 285 -17.39 16.69 21.98
CA PRO A 285 -16.81 15.35 22.24
C PRO A 285 -15.98 14.88 21.04
N ASN A 286 -14.81 14.33 21.31
CA ASN A 286 -13.97 13.72 20.28
C ASN A 286 -14.68 12.55 19.62
N SER A 287 -14.47 12.35 18.33
CA SER A 287 -15.02 11.21 17.59
C SER A 287 -13.92 10.22 17.26
N SER A 288 -14.21 8.92 17.45
CA SER A 288 -13.26 7.84 17.24
C SER A 288 -13.81 6.81 16.29
N PHE A 289 -12.98 6.42 15.32
CA PHE A 289 -13.30 5.44 14.31
C PHE A 289 -12.27 4.31 14.37
N TRP A 290 -12.61 3.15 13.85
CA TRP A 290 -11.71 2.02 13.86
C TRP A 290 -11.90 1.13 12.63
N GLY A 291 -10.87 0.38 12.32
CA GLY A 291 -10.90 -0.64 11.29
C GLY A 291 -9.77 -1.64 11.47
N GLY A 292 -9.85 -2.73 10.75
CA GLY A 292 -8.85 -3.77 10.75
C GLY A 292 -9.13 -4.86 9.75
N TYR A 293 -8.14 -5.71 9.50
CA TYR A 293 -8.29 -6.87 8.64
C TYR A 293 -7.64 -8.13 9.23
N ALA A 294 -8.12 -9.27 8.77
CA ALA A 294 -7.49 -10.56 8.87
C ALA A 294 -7.25 -11.11 7.47
N GLU A 295 -6.03 -11.57 7.20
CA GLU A 295 -5.64 -12.13 5.90
C GLU A 295 -4.88 -13.44 6.07
N VAL A 296 -5.09 -14.36 5.16
CA VAL A 296 -4.26 -15.54 4.96
C VAL A 296 -3.87 -15.67 3.50
N GLY A 297 -2.65 -16.12 3.24
CA GLY A 297 -2.18 -16.37 1.89
C GLY A 297 -1.29 -17.61 1.80
N MET A 298 -1.31 -18.23 0.62
CA MET A 298 -0.55 -19.43 0.34
C MET A 298 -0.02 -19.43 -1.09
N LEU A 299 1.29 -19.59 -1.23
CA LEU A 299 1.94 -19.89 -2.52
C LEU A 299 1.68 -21.36 -2.86
N LEU A 300 1.14 -21.61 -4.04
CA LEU A 300 0.75 -22.94 -4.53
C LEU A 300 1.89 -23.63 -5.29
N THR A 301 2.87 -22.86 -5.73
CA THR A 301 4.02 -23.33 -6.52
C THR A 301 5.15 -23.84 -5.62
N PRO A 302 5.73 -25.01 -5.91
CA PRO A 302 6.75 -25.60 -5.07
C PRO A 302 8.02 -24.75 -4.97
N GLY A 303 8.61 -24.66 -3.79
CA GLY A 303 9.86 -23.92 -3.56
C GLY A 303 9.69 -22.43 -3.28
N ASP A 304 8.55 -21.83 -3.64
CA ASP A 304 8.27 -20.42 -3.44
C ASP A 304 8.02 -20.09 -1.98
N LYS A 305 8.39 -18.86 -1.62
CA LYS A 305 8.25 -18.35 -0.26
C LYS A 305 7.67 -16.94 -0.26
N THR A 306 6.85 -16.66 0.74
CA THR A 306 6.38 -15.30 1.02
C THR A 306 7.57 -14.43 1.40
N GLY A 307 7.75 -13.30 0.70
CA GLY A 307 8.80 -12.32 1.02
C GLY A 307 8.44 -11.54 2.30
N TYR A 308 9.40 -11.45 3.22
CA TYR A 308 9.28 -10.62 4.41
C TYR A 308 10.66 -10.14 4.84
N ARG A 309 10.81 -8.85 5.12
CA ARG A 309 12.07 -8.25 5.54
C ARG A 309 11.86 -6.87 6.17
N GLY A 310 12.59 -6.60 7.26
CA GLY A 310 12.61 -5.27 7.85
C GLY A 310 11.24 -4.80 8.37
N GLY A 311 10.43 -5.72 8.88
CA GLY A 311 9.13 -5.40 9.45
C GLY A 311 8.02 -5.15 8.43
N THR A 312 8.18 -5.59 7.15
CA THR A 312 7.19 -5.48 6.08
C THR A 312 7.24 -6.68 5.15
N TYR A 313 6.16 -6.90 4.38
CA TYR A 313 6.19 -7.84 3.27
C TYR A 313 7.14 -7.34 2.18
N ASP A 314 7.79 -8.29 1.50
CA ASP A 314 8.76 -8.04 0.44
C ASP A 314 8.40 -8.87 -0.81
N ARG A 315 9.19 -8.73 -1.85
CA ARG A 315 9.01 -9.38 -3.15
C ARG A 315 8.95 -10.92 -3.05
N ILE A 316 7.95 -11.51 -3.68
CA ILE A 316 7.95 -12.93 -4.01
C ILE A 316 8.87 -13.12 -5.21
N ARG A 317 9.90 -13.95 -5.04
CA ARG A 317 10.84 -14.32 -6.11
C ARG A 317 10.50 -15.76 -6.53
N PRO A 318 10.06 -15.97 -7.79
CA PRO A 318 9.76 -17.32 -8.26
C PRO A 318 10.99 -18.23 -8.15
N ALA A 319 10.83 -19.39 -7.54
CA ALA A 319 11.85 -20.42 -7.48
C ALA A 319 12.10 -21.05 -8.87
N ASP A 320 11.07 -21.01 -9.73
CA ASP A 320 11.08 -21.58 -11.09
C ASP A 320 10.42 -20.59 -12.07
N PRO A 321 11.17 -19.52 -12.49
CA PRO A 321 10.60 -18.45 -13.31
C PRO A 321 10.30 -18.91 -14.74
N VAL A 322 9.36 -18.24 -15.40
CA VAL A 322 8.94 -18.55 -16.78
C VAL A 322 10.12 -18.45 -17.77
N THR A 323 11.06 -17.57 -17.53
CA THR A 323 12.28 -17.41 -18.37
C THR A 323 13.21 -18.62 -18.31
N GLU A 324 13.06 -19.49 -17.32
CA GLU A 324 13.84 -20.72 -17.14
C GLU A 324 13.02 -21.98 -17.43
N GLY A 325 11.82 -21.82 -17.99
CA GLY A 325 10.91 -22.91 -18.36
C GLY A 325 9.91 -23.30 -17.28
N GLY A 326 9.90 -22.59 -16.14
CA GLY A 326 8.93 -22.77 -15.07
C GLY A 326 7.61 -22.06 -15.33
N ILE A 327 6.75 -22.03 -14.32
CA ILE A 327 5.44 -21.36 -14.38
C ILE A 327 5.38 -20.07 -13.58
N GLY A 328 6.49 -19.69 -12.91
CA GLY A 328 6.50 -18.58 -11.96
C GLY A 328 5.82 -18.94 -10.63
N ALA A 329 5.67 -17.95 -9.75
CA ALA A 329 5.04 -18.11 -8.45
C ALA A 329 3.53 -17.78 -8.51
N VAL A 330 2.70 -18.65 -7.95
CA VAL A 330 1.23 -18.46 -7.85
C VAL A 330 0.82 -18.44 -6.39
N GLN A 331 0.19 -17.33 -5.95
CA GLN A 331 -0.32 -17.17 -4.59
C GLN A 331 -1.85 -17.01 -4.62
N VAL A 332 -2.52 -17.59 -3.64
CA VAL A 332 -3.93 -17.33 -3.34
C VAL A 332 -4.06 -16.68 -1.98
N ASN A 333 -4.97 -15.72 -1.86
CA ASN A 333 -5.18 -14.95 -0.65
C ASN A 333 -6.68 -14.84 -0.33
N ALA A 334 -6.99 -14.80 0.96
CA ALA A 334 -8.32 -14.48 1.46
C ALA A 334 -8.21 -13.46 2.58
N ARG A 335 -9.03 -12.40 2.50
CA ARG A 335 -9.05 -11.29 3.47
C ARG A 335 -10.48 -11.01 3.91
N TYR A 336 -10.65 -10.80 5.18
CA TYR A 336 -11.81 -10.11 5.72
C TYR A 336 -11.34 -8.78 6.30
N ASP A 337 -11.95 -7.66 5.87
CA ASP A 337 -11.69 -6.35 6.44
C ASP A 337 -12.98 -5.68 6.94
N ARG A 338 -12.83 -4.78 7.90
CA ARG A 338 -13.89 -3.98 8.48
C ARG A 338 -13.41 -2.56 8.72
N LEU A 339 -14.21 -1.59 8.31
CA LEU A 339 -14.05 -0.18 8.60
C LEU A 339 -15.37 0.36 9.18
N ASP A 340 -15.32 0.92 10.39
CA ASP A 340 -16.46 1.50 11.08
C ASP A 340 -16.23 3.01 11.27
N LEU A 341 -16.99 3.81 10.55
CA LEU A 341 -16.94 5.27 10.56
C LEU A 341 -18.14 5.88 11.30
N ASN A 342 -18.79 5.14 12.18
CA ASN A 342 -19.88 5.61 13.01
C ASN A 342 -19.38 5.92 14.43
N ASP A 343 -19.66 7.15 14.93
CA ASP A 343 -19.40 7.52 16.32
C ASP A 343 -20.29 8.70 16.75
N GLY A 344 -21.16 8.46 17.72
CA GLY A 344 -22.08 9.46 18.26
C GLY A 344 -23.02 10.04 17.20
N ALA A 345 -22.86 11.32 16.88
CA ALA A 345 -23.67 12.02 15.88
C ALA A 345 -23.14 11.87 14.45
N ILE A 346 -21.98 11.23 14.28
CA ILE A 346 -21.37 11.00 12.96
C ILE A 346 -21.79 9.63 12.48
N THR A 347 -22.46 9.58 11.33
CA THR A 347 -22.86 8.35 10.65
C THR A 347 -22.13 8.28 9.31
N GLY A 348 -20.87 7.87 9.36
CA GLY A 348 -20.00 7.72 8.18
C GLY A 348 -20.13 6.38 7.48
N GLY A 349 -20.86 5.44 8.08
CA GLY A 349 -21.13 4.12 7.56
C GLY A 349 -20.16 3.04 8.07
N LEU A 350 -20.56 1.80 7.84
CA LEU A 350 -19.81 0.58 8.12
C LEU A 350 -19.58 -0.17 6.82
N GLN A 351 -18.33 -0.46 6.48
CA GLN A 351 -17.95 -1.33 5.37
C GLN A 351 -17.30 -2.61 5.91
N GLN A 352 -17.82 -3.75 5.48
CA GLN A 352 -17.22 -5.06 5.70
C GLN A 352 -16.93 -5.68 4.34
N THR A 353 -15.73 -6.23 4.13
CA THR A 353 -15.31 -6.78 2.84
C THR A 353 -14.77 -8.20 3.03
N LEU A 354 -15.28 -9.14 2.26
CA LEU A 354 -14.63 -10.43 2.04
C LEU A 354 -13.95 -10.38 0.67
N GLY A 355 -12.61 -10.37 0.68
CA GLY A 355 -11.76 -10.36 -0.49
C GLY A 355 -11.14 -11.71 -0.76
N LEU A 356 -11.13 -12.15 -2.02
CA LEU A 356 -10.37 -13.28 -2.52
C LEU A 356 -9.42 -12.79 -3.59
N GLY A 357 -8.18 -13.26 -3.58
CA GLY A 357 -7.13 -12.80 -4.50
C GLY A 357 -6.29 -13.93 -5.05
N VAL A 358 -5.87 -13.76 -6.29
CA VAL A 358 -4.84 -14.58 -6.94
C VAL A 358 -3.74 -13.63 -7.40
N VAL A 359 -2.50 -14.01 -7.13
CA VAL A 359 -1.30 -13.32 -7.59
C VAL A 359 -0.46 -14.29 -8.39
N TRP A 360 -0.03 -13.88 -9.58
CA TRP A 360 0.92 -14.62 -10.41
C TRP A 360 2.14 -13.75 -10.67
N VAL A 361 3.32 -14.25 -10.30
CA VAL A 361 4.62 -13.61 -10.52
C VAL A 361 5.42 -14.49 -11.48
N PRO A 362 5.34 -14.27 -12.80
CA PRO A 362 6.07 -15.08 -13.78
C PRO A 362 7.59 -14.89 -13.69
N VAL A 363 8.03 -13.65 -13.40
CA VAL A 363 9.44 -13.27 -13.17
C VAL A 363 9.48 -12.13 -12.15
N ASP A 364 10.63 -11.82 -11.57
CA ASP A 364 10.79 -10.84 -10.49
C ASP A 364 10.17 -9.46 -10.77
N SER A 365 10.22 -9.00 -12.01
CA SER A 365 9.77 -7.65 -12.42
C SER A 365 8.34 -7.59 -12.95
N LEU A 366 7.67 -8.72 -13.10
CA LEU A 366 6.32 -8.79 -13.68
C LEU A 366 5.35 -9.50 -12.72
N ARG A 367 4.18 -8.90 -12.51
CA ARG A 367 3.16 -9.41 -11.61
C ARG A 367 1.77 -9.18 -12.18
N PHE A 368 0.92 -10.19 -12.06
CA PHE A 368 -0.50 -10.12 -12.37
C PHE A 368 -1.31 -10.44 -11.12
N GLN A 369 -2.41 -9.73 -10.93
CA GLN A 369 -3.32 -9.94 -9.81
C GLN A 369 -4.75 -9.96 -10.30
N ALA A 370 -5.56 -10.78 -9.66
CA ALA A 370 -7.02 -10.79 -9.82
C ALA A 370 -7.65 -10.85 -8.44
N ASN A 371 -8.62 -9.97 -8.16
CA ASN A 371 -9.32 -9.91 -6.89
C ASN A 371 -10.82 -9.88 -7.10
N TYR A 372 -11.53 -10.61 -6.25
CA TYR A 372 -12.98 -10.48 -6.07
C TYR A 372 -13.24 -10.00 -4.64
N GLY A 373 -14.08 -8.99 -4.49
CA GLY A 373 -14.54 -8.46 -3.22
C GLY A 373 -16.07 -8.45 -3.14
N ARG A 374 -16.62 -8.98 -2.03
CA ARG A 374 -18.00 -8.76 -1.65
C ARG A 374 -18.04 -7.83 -0.44
N LEU A 375 -18.72 -6.70 -0.61
CA LEU A 375 -18.86 -5.68 0.40
C LEU A 375 -20.29 -5.70 0.96
N TRP A 376 -20.39 -5.61 2.27
CA TRP A 376 -21.62 -5.31 2.99
C TRP A 376 -21.46 -3.90 3.55
N ILE A 377 -22.29 -3.00 3.08
CA ILE A 377 -22.34 -1.60 3.53
C ILE A 377 -23.54 -1.45 4.44
N SER A 378 -23.36 -0.82 5.59
CA SER A 378 -24.43 -0.41 6.48
C SER A 378 -24.27 1.06 6.84
N ASP A 379 -25.38 1.75 7.06
CA ASP A 379 -25.41 3.21 7.29
C ASP A 379 -24.67 4.00 6.19
N ALA A 380 -24.75 3.55 4.94
CA ALA A 380 -24.01 4.11 3.82
C ALA A 380 -24.11 5.63 3.73
N ALA A 381 -23.01 6.30 3.39
CA ALA A 381 -23.02 7.74 3.11
C ALA A 381 -23.87 8.05 1.87
N ILE A 382 -23.87 7.16 0.87
CA ILE A 382 -24.69 7.24 -0.33
C ILE A 382 -25.73 6.12 -0.29
N PRO A 383 -27.03 6.42 -0.14
CA PRO A 383 -28.06 5.40 -0.06
C PRO A 383 -28.41 4.80 -1.44
N ALA A 384 -28.88 3.57 -1.46
CA ALA A 384 -29.54 2.94 -2.60
C ALA A 384 -31.04 3.31 -2.60
N GLY A 385 -31.38 4.42 -3.21
CA GLY A 385 -32.72 5.02 -3.06
C GLY A 385 -32.93 5.51 -1.62
N THR A 386 -33.72 4.78 -0.81
CA THR A 386 -33.91 5.09 0.61
C THR A 386 -33.17 4.13 1.54
N ASP A 387 -32.59 3.07 1.00
CA ASP A 387 -31.89 2.03 1.76
C ASP A 387 -30.41 2.40 1.95
N ARG A 388 -29.95 2.38 3.21
CA ARG A 388 -28.54 2.61 3.56
C ARG A 388 -27.77 1.32 3.82
N ASP A 389 -28.44 0.17 3.71
CA ASP A 389 -27.87 -1.16 3.93
C ASP A 389 -27.94 -1.98 2.65
N TYR A 390 -26.82 -2.13 1.96
CA TYR A 390 -26.77 -2.85 0.69
C TYR A 390 -25.44 -3.57 0.47
N ARG A 391 -25.35 -4.27 -0.65
CA ARG A 391 -24.14 -5.01 -1.04
C ARG A 391 -23.59 -4.49 -2.34
N VAL A 392 -22.26 -4.60 -2.45
CA VAL A 392 -21.51 -4.29 -3.68
C VAL A 392 -20.56 -5.45 -3.94
N ASP A 393 -20.48 -5.87 -5.19
CA ASP A 393 -19.49 -6.85 -5.65
C ASP A 393 -18.48 -6.14 -6.54
N THR A 394 -17.19 -6.38 -6.33
CA THR A 394 -16.10 -5.80 -7.10
C THR A 394 -15.20 -6.91 -7.63
N LEU A 395 -14.92 -6.88 -8.93
CA LEU A 395 -13.91 -7.74 -9.58
C LEU A 395 -12.85 -6.85 -10.17
N GLY A 396 -11.58 -7.07 -9.81
CA GLY A 396 -10.47 -6.28 -10.33
C GLY A 396 -9.33 -7.15 -10.85
N VAL A 397 -8.63 -6.68 -11.86
CA VAL A 397 -7.39 -7.27 -12.35
C VAL A 397 -6.33 -6.19 -12.50
N ARG A 398 -5.08 -6.53 -12.23
CA ARG A 398 -3.91 -5.64 -12.36
C ARG A 398 -2.80 -6.34 -13.12
N ALA A 399 -2.18 -5.61 -14.06
CA ALA A 399 -0.86 -5.93 -14.58
C ALA A 399 0.16 -4.93 -14.00
N GLN A 400 1.27 -5.43 -13.47
CA GLN A 400 2.32 -4.64 -12.87
C GLN A 400 3.66 -5.01 -13.46
N PHE A 401 4.45 -3.98 -13.78
CA PHE A 401 5.86 -4.08 -14.16
C PHE A 401 6.68 -3.13 -13.30
N ASP A 402 7.86 -3.56 -12.84
CA ASP A 402 8.79 -2.72 -12.09
C ASP A 402 10.26 -3.06 -12.39
N PHE A 403 11.15 -2.10 -12.18
CA PHE A 403 12.60 -2.24 -12.42
C PHE A 403 13.43 -1.40 -11.47
#